data_0d1d9478d0a0a6f23f38ed667feef9aa
#
_entry.id   0d1d9478d0a0a6f23f38ed667feef9aa
#
_cell.length_a   1.000
_cell.length_b   1.000
_cell.length_c   1.000
_cell.angle_alpha   90.00
_cell.angle_beta   90.00
_cell.angle_gamma   90.00
#
_symmetry.space_group_name_H-M   'P 1'
#
loop_
_entity.id
_entity.type
_entity.pdbx_description
1 polymer ?
#
loop_
_entity_poly.entity_id
_entity_poly.type
_entity_poly.pdbx_seq_one_letter_code
_entity_poly.pdbx_strand_id
1 'polypeptide(L)'
;MEFFSGLNFWSLLIILSIPAIFLGIKEKKNKYYILFSSLVFCFLVYSKNINSLIYLVIFLIYEYMLIKLYLRLKIEKNCDRVSIFVILSLVPLVISRILPILEIDYKFGFLGISYITFKVMQMLVEIKDNMIKEVNFIDYLSFMIFFPTLSSGPIDRSRRFIKDIEKTISKTEYLDNLGKGIEYILQGLVYKIILSQLIFDKINIISEATYTTKNLTIYMYLYGFYLFFDFAGYSLMAVGVSKIFGIDTPMNFNKPFLAKDMKDFWNRWHMSLSHWFRDFVFSRLVFAMFKKKIFKSSLTTAMVAYIVNMTLMGVWHGINFSYLLYGLYHGIILAITEKKKKT
;
A
#
# COMPACT_ATOMS: atom_id res chain seq x y z
N MET A 1 2.77 9.82 18.26
CA MET A 1 3.34 10.49 17.07
C MET A 1 2.61 9.93 15.85
N GLU A 2 2.37 10.74 14.83
CA GLU A 2 1.77 10.28 13.56
C GLU A 2 2.80 10.37 12.44
N PHE A 3 2.70 9.48 11.45
CA PHE A 3 3.61 9.52 10.31
C PHE A 3 3.39 10.76 9.47
N PHE A 4 4.48 11.41 9.08
CA PHE A 4 4.52 12.63 8.25
C PHE A 4 3.70 13.80 8.81
N SER A 5 3.52 13.86 10.13
CA SER A 5 2.77 14.92 10.82
C SER A 5 3.48 15.39 12.07
N GLY A 6 3.42 16.72 12.29
CA GLY A 6 3.93 17.37 13.49
C GLY A 6 5.46 17.48 13.59
N LEU A 7 5.92 18.44 14.39
CA LEU A 7 7.34 18.72 14.57
C LEU A 7 8.15 17.53 15.09
N ASN A 8 7.58 16.74 16.00
CA ASN A 8 8.27 15.59 16.59
C ASN A 8 8.64 14.51 15.52
N PHE A 9 7.77 14.30 14.54
CA PHE A 9 8.08 13.37 13.45
C PHE A 9 9.23 13.90 12.59
N TRP A 10 9.16 15.16 12.18
CA TRP A 10 10.14 15.77 11.29
C TRP A 10 11.50 15.92 11.97
N SER A 11 11.54 16.32 13.25
CA SER A 11 12.79 16.41 14.02
C SER A 11 13.48 15.06 14.13
N LEU A 12 12.72 14.01 14.48
CA LEU A 12 13.25 12.64 14.55
C LEU A 12 13.73 12.15 13.17
N LEU A 13 12.96 12.43 12.12
CA LEU A 13 13.34 12.06 10.76
C LEU A 13 14.67 12.70 10.36
N ILE A 14 14.85 13.99 10.62
CA ILE A 14 16.10 14.70 10.34
C ILE A 14 17.26 14.04 11.10
N ILE A 15 17.11 13.79 12.40
CA ILE A 15 18.15 13.17 13.23
C ILE A 15 18.53 11.79 12.68
N LEU A 16 17.54 10.94 12.36
CA LEU A 16 17.79 9.60 11.84
C LEU A 16 18.24 9.59 10.37
N SER A 17 18.01 10.67 9.62
CA SER A 17 18.51 10.78 8.24
C SER A 17 20.01 11.07 8.19
N ILE A 18 20.60 11.73 9.20
CA ILE A 18 22.02 12.09 9.19
C ILE A 18 22.94 10.85 9.06
N PRO A 19 22.81 9.79 9.90
CA PRO A 19 23.62 8.60 9.72
C PRO A 19 23.29 7.83 8.42
N ALA A 20 22.02 7.84 7.95
CA ALA A 20 21.66 7.22 6.68
C ALA A 20 22.39 7.91 5.51
N ILE A 21 22.44 9.24 5.50
CA ILE A 21 23.16 10.05 4.52
C ILE A 21 24.66 9.75 4.57
N PHE A 22 25.23 9.71 5.78
CA PHE A 22 26.65 9.38 5.94
C PHE A 22 27.00 7.99 5.40
N LEU A 23 26.17 6.98 5.70
CA LEU A 23 26.35 5.61 5.17
C LEU A 23 26.23 5.58 3.65
N GLY A 24 25.25 6.29 3.07
CA GLY A 24 25.07 6.39 1.62
C GLY A 24 26.27 7.06 0.91
N ILE A 25 26.77 8.18 1.45
CA ILE A 25 27.96 8.87 0.90
C ILE A 25 29.21 7.98 0.99
N LYS A 26 29.32 7.14 2.02
CA LYS A 26 30.42 6.19 2.21
C LYS A 26 30.22 4.86 1.47
N GLU A 27 29.20 4.77 0.63
CA GLU A 27 28.87 3.57 -0.16
C GLU A 27 28.73 2.30 0.70
N LYS A 28 28.21 2.46 1.93
CA LYS A 28 28.00 1.35 2.86
C LYS A 28 26.57 0.83 2.82
N LYS A 29 26.41 -0.49 3.02
CA LYS A 29 25.10 -1.12 3.19
C LYS A 29 24.37 -0.53 4.39
N ASN A 30 23.07 -0.25 4.21
CA ASN A 30 22.24 0.46 5.17
C ASN A 30 21.20 -0.45 5.89
N LYS A 31 21.22 -1.75 5.60
CA LYS A 31 20.24 -2.75 6.04
C LYS A 31 19.88 -2.67 7.53
N TYR A 32 20.86 -2.80 8.39
CA TYR A 32 20.62 -2.80 9.85
C TYR A 32 20.20 -1.44 10.38
N TYR A 33 20.68 -0.37 9.76
CA TYR A 33 20.30 0.98 10.13
C TYR A 33 18.85 1.31 9.72
N ILE A 34 18.40 0.83 8.54
CA ILE A 34 17.01 0.90 8.09
C ILE A 34 16.08 0.19 9.09
N LEU A 35 16.47 -1.03 9.51
CA LEU A 35 15.70 -1.78 10.51
C LEU A 35 15.64 -1.03 11.85
N PHE A 36 16.79 -0.56 12.34
CA PHE A 36 16.86 0.23 13.58
C PHE A 36 15.95 1.46 13.52
N SER A 37 16.07 2.27 12.47
CA SER A 37 15.23 3.46 12.29
C SER A 37 13.75 3.11 12.23
N SER A 38 13.38 2.02 11.54
CA SER A 38 12.00 1.55 11.47
C SER A 38 11.46 1.10 12.82
N LEU A 39 12.26 0.41 13.64
CA LEU A 39 11.89 0.03 15.00
C LEU A 39 11.69 1.26 15.91
N VAL A 40 12.56 2.27 15.81
CA VAL A 40 12.41 3.53 16.55
C VAL A 40 11.10 4.23 16.17
N PHE A 41 10.81 4.39 14.88
CA PHE A 41 9.56 5.00 14.44
C PHE A 41 8.33 4.17 14.87
N CYS A 42 8.35 2.86 14.72
CA CYS A 42 7.27 1.99 15.18
C CYS A 42 7.03 2.16 16.68
N PHE A 43 8.08 2.09 17.51
CA PHE A 43 7.95 2.28 18.95
C PHE A 43 7.30 3.63 19.28
N LEU A 44 7.77 4.74 18.71
CA LEU A 44 7.25 6.06 19.01
C LEU A 44 5.83 6.32 18.48
N VAL A 45 5.46 5.72 17.35
CA VAL A 45 4.09 5.82 16.81
C VAL A 45 3.10 5.04 17.67
N TYR A 46 3.45 3.83 18.09
CA TYR A 46 2.56 2.96 18.84
C TYR A 46 2.66 3.11 20.37
N SER A 47 3.68 3.80 20.91
CA SER A 47 3.88 3.99 22.37
C SER A 47 2.69 4.66 23.07
N LYS A 48 1.89 5.47 22.36
CA LYS A 48 0.66 6.07 22.91
C LYS A 48 -0.45 5.04 23.18
N ASN A 49 -0.40 3.90 22.52
CA ASN A 49 -1.32 2.80 22.71
C ASN A 49 -0.54 1.48 22.71
N ILE A 50 -0.13 1.05 23.89
CA ILE A 50 0.68 -0.17 24.08
C ILE A 50 0.03 -1.42 23.50
N ASN A 51 -1.30 -1.50 23.54
CA ASN A 51 -2.02 -2.63 22.95
C ASN A 51 -1.78 -2.72 21.43
N SER A 52 -1.76 -1.59 20.71
CA SER A 52 -1.45 -1.59 19.28
C SER A 52 -0.03 -2.06 18.98
N LEU A 53 0.94 -1.76 19.86
CA LEU A 53 2.30 -2.28 19.73
C LEU A 53 2.35 -3.79 19.95
N ILE A 54 1.66 -4.27 20.99
CA ILE A 54 1.55 -5.71 21.30
C ILE A 54 0.91 -6.45 20.12
N TYR A 55 -0.20 -5.92 19.58
CA TYR A 55 -0.86 -6.52 18.41
C TYR A 55 0.03 -6.53 17.17
N LEU A 56 0.80 -5.47 16.91
CA LEU A 56 1.78 -5.45 15.83
C LEU A 56 2.81 -6.58 16.00
N VAL A 57 3.38 -6.73 17.20
CA VAL A 57 4.39 -7.77 17.47
C VAL A 57 3.81 -9.18 17.30
N ILE A 58 2.64 -9.45 17.91
CA ILE A 58 1.95 -10.74 17.78
C ILE A 58 1.63 -11.03 16.32
N PHE A 59 1.12 -10.03 15.57
CA PHE A 59 0.81 -10.15 14.16
C PHE A 59 2.05 -10.48 13.33
N LEU A 60 3.16 -9.78 13.54
CA LEU A 60 4.40 -10.04 12.81
C LEU A 60 4.95 -11.45 13.07
N ILE A 61 4.89 -11.93 14.31
CA ILE A 61 5.30 -13.29 14.66
C ILE A 61 4.36 -14.32 14.01
N TYR A 62 3.05 -14.11 14.11
CA TYR A 62 2.05 -14.99 13.51
C TYR A 62 2.25 -15.13 11.99
N GLU A 63 2.38 -14.01 11.29
CA GLU A 63 2.55 -14.01 9.84
C GLU A 63 3.90 -14.60 9.40
N TYR A 64 4.96 -14.36 10.17
CA TYR A 64 6.26 -15.00 9.92
C TYR A 64 6.18 -16.52 10.03
N MET A 65 5.51 -17.02 11.07
CA MET A 65 5.29 -18.45 11.26
C MET A 65 4.47 -19.06 10.12
N LEU A 66 3.40 -18.37 9.67
CA LEU A 66 2.61 -18.82 8.51
C LEU A 66 3.45 -18.89 7.22
N ILE A 67 4.25 -17.87 6.95
CA ILE A 67 5.15 -17.85 5.78
C ILE A 67 6.16 -18.99 5.86
N LYS A 68 6.81 -19.20 7.00
CA LYS A 68 7.81 -20.27 7.19
C LYS A 68 7.18 -21.65 7.08
N LEU A 69 5.99 -21.84 7.68
CA LEU A 69 5.26 -23.11 7.59
C LEU A 69 4.87 -23.42 6.14
N TYR A 70 4.34 -22.42 5.42
CA TYR A 70 3.98 -22.63 4.01
C TYR A 70 5.21 -22.92 3.15
N LEU A 71 6.30 -22.19 3.33
CA LEU A 71 7.55 -22.40 2.62
C LEU A 71 8.09 -23.81 2.85
N ARG A 72 8.10 -24.28 4.10
CA ARG A 72 8.50 -25.64 4.46
C ARG A 72 7.62 -26.70 3.77
N LEU A 73 6.30 -26.57 3.85
CA LEU A 73 5.36 -27.48 3.21
C LEU A 73 5.48 -27.45 1.68
N LYS A 74 5.80 -26.30 1.08
CA LYS A 74 6.02 -26.18 -0.36
C LYS A 74 7.28 -26.90 -0.79
N ILE A 75 8.37 -26.77 -0.05
CA ILE A 75 9.66 -27.43 -0.35
C ILE A 75 9.58 -28.94 -0.09
N GLU A 76 9.11 -29.35 1.10
CA GLU A 76 9.14 -30.78 1.51
C GLU A 76 8.04 -31.62 0.85
N LYS A 77 6.84 -31.06 0.64
CA LYS A 77 5.64 -31.78 0.22
C LYS A 77 5.03 -31.28 -1.09
N ASN A 78 5.69 -30.33 -1.77
CA ASN A 78 5.17 -29.64 -2.96
C ASN A 78 3.70 -29.15 -2.78
N CYS A 79 3.39 -28.59 -1.60
CA CYS A 79 2.06 -28.16 -1.24
C CYS A 79 1.63 -26.95 -2.07
N ASP A 80 0.57 -27.05 -2.86
CA ASP A 80 0.01 -25.94 -3.66
C ASP A 80 -1.19 -25.23 -3.01
N ARG A 81 -1.52 -25.56 -1.75
CA ARG A 81 -2.69 -25.02 -1.04
C ARG A 81 -2.45 -23.62 -0.48
N VAL A 82 -1.89 -22.70 -1.27
CA VAL A 82 -1.63 -21.31 -0.84
C VAL A 82 -2.89 -20.59 -0.38
N SER A 83 -4.06 -20.92 -0.92
CA SER A 83 -5.34 -20.29 -0.56
C SER A 83 -5.65 -20.41 0.93
N ILE A 84 -5.31 -21.54 1.56
CA ILE A 84 -5.50 -21.73 3.01
C ILE A 84 -4.64 -20.71 3.79
N PHE A 85 -3.37 -20.57 3.42
CA PHE A 85 -2.45 -19.65 4.10
C PHE A 85 -2.82 -18.18 3.86
N VAL A 86 -3.31 -17.85 2.66
CA VAL A 86 -3.85 -16.51 2.35
C VAL A 86 -5.10 -16.22 3.19
N ILE A 87 -6.02 -17.17 3.34
CA ILE A 87 -7.19 -17.00 4.21
C ILE A 87 -6.76 -16.83 5.67
N LEU A 88 -5.83 -17.64 6.17
CA LEU A 88 -5.32 -17.52 7.54
C LEU A 88 -4.64 -16.16 7.77
N SER A 89 -3.85 -15.65 6.82
CA SER A 89 -3.23 -14.32 6.93
C SER A 89 -4.24 -13.16 6.89
N LEU A 90 -5.42 -13.37 6.31
CA LEU A 90 -6.49 -12.38 6.32
C LEU A 90 -7.27 -12.33 7.65
N VAL A 91 -7.23 -13.39 8.46
CA VAL A 91 -8.04 -13.48 9.70
C VAL A 91 -7.84 -12.29 10.63
N PRO A 92 -6.61 -11.85 10.99
CA PRO A 92 -6.43 -10.69 11.87
C PRO A 92 -7.01 -9.40 11.28
N LEU A 93 -6.86 -9.19 9.97
CA LEU A 93 -7.44 -8.03 9.28
C LEU A 93 -8.97 -8.06 9.31
N VAL A 94 -9.57 -9.21 9.03
CA VAL A 94 -11.03 -9.39 9.07
C VAL A 94 -11.57 -9.15 10.47
N ILE A 95 -10.94 -9.71 11.50
CA ILE A 95 -11.31 -9.47 12.90
C ILE A 95 -11.27 -7.97 13.21
N SER A 96 -10.18 -7.27 12.85
CA SER A 96 -10.04 -5.82 13.10
C SER A 96 -11.12 -4.97 12.44
N ARG A 97 -11.74 -5.46 11.36
CA ARG A 97 -12.81 -4.77 10.62
C ARG A 97 -14.22 -5.14 11.09
N ILE A 98 -14.41 -6.35 11.59
CA ILE A 98 -15.73 -6.85 12.02
C ILE A 98 -16.06 -6.42 13.45
N LEU A 99 -15.09 -6.42 14.37
CA LEU A 99 -15.33 -6.07 15.78
C LEU A 99 -16.03 -4.71 15.96
N PRO A 100 -15.64 -3.62 15.26
CA PRO A 100 -16.34 -2.34 15.35
C PRO A 100 -17.78 -2.39 14.81
N ILE A 101 -18.06 -3.25 13.82
CA ILE A 101 -19.41 -3.40 13.24
C ILE A 101 -20.33 -4.12 14.21
N LEU A 102 -19.80 -5.04 15.01
CA LEU A 102 -20.55 -5.77 16.05
C LEU A 102 -20.67 -4.99 17.36
N GLU A 103 -20.25 -3.70 17.38
CA GLU A 103 -20.28 -2.82 18.56
C GLU A 103 -19.53 -3.41 19.78
N ILE A 104 -18.57 -4.29 19.53
CA ILE A 104 -17.71 -4.87 20.56
C ILE A 104 -16.66 -3.83 20.93
N ASP A 105 -16.68 -3.38 22.19
CA ASP A 105 -15.74 -2.36 22.72
C ASP A 105 -14.32 -2.92 22.95
N TYR A 106 -13.83 -3.69 22.00
CA TYR A 106 -12.48 -4.23 21.98
C TYR A 106 -11.76 -3.81 20.71
N LYS A 107 -10.88 -2.83 20.83
CA LYS A 107 -10.11 -2.31 19.70
C LYS A 107 -8.95 -3.25 19.37
N PHE A 108 -9.21 -4.24 18.54
CA PHE A 108 -8.19 -5.12 17.97
C PHE A 108 -7.62 -4.49 16.70
N GLY A 109 -6.29 -4.40 16.63
CA GLY A 109 -5.59 -3.94 15.44
C GLY A 109 -4.58 -2.83 15.71
N PHE A 110 -3.92 -2.41 14.66
CA PHE A 110 -2.90 -1.36 14.68
C PHE A 110 -2.86 -0.63 13.33
N LEU A 111 -2.28 0.56 13.33
CA LEU A 111 -2.10 1.35 12.10
C LEU A 111 -1.24 0.59 11.08
N GLY A 112 -1.70 0.44 9.84
CA GLY A 112 -0.97 -0.26 8.78
C GLY A 112 -1.25 -1.75 8.65
N ILE A 113 -2.10 -2.37 9.49
CA ILE A 113 -2.43 -3.80 9.40
C ILE A 113 -2.82 -4.22 7.98
N SER A 114 -3.63 -3.44 7.27
CA SER A 114 -4.05 -3.73 5.89
C SER A 114 -2.88 -3.77 4.91
N TYR A 115 -1.92 -2.84 5.05
CA TYR A 115 -0.75 -2.77 4.18
C TYR A 115 0.23 -3.92 4.43
N ILE A 116 0.44 -4.27 5.71
CA ILE A 116 1.30 -5.41 6.06
C ILE A 116 0.66 -6.71 5.59
N THR A 117 -0.67 -6.87 5.73
CA THR A 117 -1.38 -8.05 5.20
C THR A 117 -1.14 -8.21 3.69
N PHE A 118 -1.18 -7.14 2.89
CA PHE A 118 -0.84 -7.22 1.47
C PHE A 118 0.61 -7.68 1.21
N LYS A 119 1.56 -7.19 2.02
CA LYS A 119 2.96 -7.63 1.94
C LYS A 119 3.12 -9.12 2.24
N VAL A 120 2.37 -9.64 3.21
CA VAL A 120 2.36 -11.08 3.54
C VAL A 120 1.71 -11.91 2.43
N MET A 121 0.51 -11.51 1.99
CA MET A 121 -0.20 -12.23 0.91
C MET A 121 0.64 -12.35 -0.36
N GLN A 122 1.33 -11.28 -0.77
CA GLN A 122 2.21 -11.36 -1.93
C GLN A 122 3.36 -12.32 -1.71
N MET A 123 3.99 -12.36 -0.52
CA MET A 123 5.06 -13.31 -0.22
C MET A 123 4.57 -14.76 -0.31
N LEU A 124 3.39 -15.05 0.25
CA LEU A 124 2.78 -16.39 0.16
C LEU A 124 2.54 -16.80 -1.30
N VAL A 125 2.04 -15.89 -2.12
CA VAL A 125 1.80 -16.17 -3.55
C VAL A 125 3.13 -16.30 -4.31
N GLU A 126 4.13 -15.49 -4.02
CA GLU A 126 5.46 -15.57 -4.64
C GLU A 126 6.21 -16.86 -4.23
N ILE A 127 5.98 -17.40 -3.01
CA ILE A 127 6.45 -18.74 -2.61
C ILE A 127 5.77 -19.82 -3.45
N LYS A 128 4.45 -19.74 -3.63
CA LYS A 128 3.72 -20.67 -4.52
C LYS A 128 4.32 -20.71 -5.92
N ASP A 129 4.66 -19.54 -6.45
CA ASP A 129 5.21 -19.38 -7.79
C ASP A 129 6.71 -19.72 -7.87
N ASN A 130 7.32 -20.23 -6.79
CA ASN A 130 8.75 -20.54 -6.65
C ASN A 130 9.68 -19.33 -6.86
N MET A 131 9.18 -18.11 -6.69
CA MET A 131 9.95 -16.87 -6.79
C MET A 131 10.70 -16.55 -5.48
N ILE A 132 10.20 -17.04 -4.33
CA ILE A 132 10.84 -16.96 -3.01
C ILE A 132 11.13 -18.38 -2.57
N LYS A 133 12.41 -18.69 -2.36
CA LYS A 133 12.90 -20.02 -1.93
C LYS A 133 13.35 -20.05 -0.47
N GLU A 134 13.62 -18.88 0.10
CA GLU A 134 14.01 -18.70 1.49
C GLU A 134 13.50 -17.39 2.04
N VAL A 135 13.29 -17.32 3.34
CA VAL A 135 12.88 -16.11 4.05
C VAL A 135 13.74 -15.95 5.29
N ASN A 136 14.59 -14.93 5.30
CA ASN A 136 15.36 -14.53 6.47
C ASN A 136 14.50 -13.64 7.38
N PHE A 137 14.61 -13.81 8.69
CA PHE A 137 13.80 -13.05 9.67
C PHE A 137 14.10 -11.54 9.64
N ILE A 138 15.37 -11.16 9.51
CA ILE A 138 15.77 -9.74 9.47
C ILE A 138 15.23 -9.07 8.21
N ASP A 139 15.29 -9.76 7.06
CA ASP A 139 14.77 -9.25 5.78
C ASP A 139 13.26 -9.13 5.81
N TYR A 140 12.58 -10.16 6.34
CA TYR A 140 11.14 -10.13 6.57
C TYR A 140 10.74 -8.94 7.45
N LEU A 141 11.38 -8.81 8.61
CA LEU A 141 11.05 -7.74 9.56
C LEU A 141 11.32 -6.36 8.94
N SER A 142 12.49 -6.16 8.32
CA SER A 142 12.85 -4.91 7.64
C SER A 142 11.81 -4.52 6.58
N PHE A 143 11.32 -5.48 5.80
CA PHE A 143 10.31 -5.25 4.78
C PHE A 143 8.94 -4.92 5.38
N MET A 144 8.50 -5.68 6.40
CA MET A 144 7.18 -5.49 7.01
C MET A 144 7.03 -4.14 7.68
N ILE A 145 8.03 -3.76 8.51
CA ILE A 145 7.96 -2.54 9.32
C ILE A 145 8.69 -1.33 8.71
N PHE A 146 9.10 -1.38 7.45
CA PHE A 146 9.76 -0.23 6.81
C PHE A 146 8.91 1.03 6.97
N PHE A 147 9.36 1.94 7.83
CA PHE A 147 8.53 2.99 8.39
C PHE A 147 7.94 3.96 7.35
N PRO A 148 8.63 4.32 6.23
CA PRO A 148 8.03 5.22 5.25
C PRO A 148 6.78 4.66 4.58
N THR A 149 6.67 3.32 4.48
CA THR A 149 5.56 2.65 3.80
C THR A 149 4.64 1.85 4.72
N LEU A 150 4.81 2.00 6.05
CA LEU A 150 4.13 1.16 7.03
C LEU A 150 2.62 1.38 7.07
N SER A 151 2.15 2.64 7.04
CA SER A 151 0.73 2.95 7.22
C SER A 151 -0.03 3.11 5.91
N SER A 152 0.37 4.05 5.05
CA SER A 152 -0.35 4.41 3.81
C SER A 152 0.60 4.70 2.64
N GLY A 153 1.88 4.36 2.79
CA GLY A 153 2.87 4.51 1.74
C GLY A 153 2.67 3.49 0.60
N PRO A 154 3.44 3.60 -0.47
CA PRO A 154 3.30 2.67 -1.59
C PRO A 154 3.54 1.21 -1.20
N ILE A 155 2.71 0.30 -1.72
CA ILE A 155 2.85 -1.15 -1.49
C ILE A 155 4.00 -1.67 -2.34
N ASP A 156 5.10 -2.00 -1.69
CA ASP A 156 6.31 -2.48 -2.34
C ASP A 156 6.33 -4.01 -2.53
N ARG A 157 7.27 -4.49 -3.35
CA ARG A 157 7.53 -5.91 -3.58
C ARG A 157 8.69 -6.38 -2.71
N SER A 158 8.49 -7.50 -1.98
CA SER A 158 9.50 -8.04 -1.06
C SER A 158 10.85 -8.26 -1.71
N ARG A 159 10.88 -8.89 -2.90
CA ARG A 159 12.11 -9.19 -3.64
C ARG A 159 12.86 -7.94 -4.10
N ARG A 160 12.11 -6.89 -4.52
CA ARG A 160 12.71 -5.61 -4.90
C ARG A 160 13.31 -4.90 -3.69
N PHE A 161 12.54 -4.82 -2.60
CA PHE A 161 12.97 -4.21 -1.35
C PHE A 161 14.23 -4.89 -0.79
N ILE A 162 14.24 -6.24 -0.74
CA ILE A 162 15.41 -7.01 -0.26
C ILE A 162 16.62 -6.75 -1.15
N LYS A 163 16.44 -6.67 -2.48
CA LYS A 163 17.53 -6.33 -3.40
C LYS A 163 18.09 -4.93 -3.10
N ASP A 164 17.23 -3.94 -2.83
CA ASP A 164 17.65 -2.58 -2.52
C ASP A 164 18.42 -2.49 -1.20
N ILE A 165 17.96 -3.15 -0.12
CA ILE A 165 18.65 -3.11 1.18
C ILE A 165 20.01 -3.83 1.17
N GLU A 166 20.23 -4.70 0.19
CA GLU A 166 21.49 -5.43 0.03
C GLU A 166 22.43 -4.82 -1.02
N LYS A 167 21.89 -3.93 -1.88
CA LYS A 167 22.66 -3.23 -2.90
C LYS A 167 23.60 -2.22 -2.24
N THR A 168 24.84 -2.16 -2.76
CA THR A 168 25.74 -1.03 -2.52
C THR A 168 25.49 0.00 -3.61
N ILE A 169 25.15 1.22 -3.22
CA ILE A 169 24.84 2.34 -4.13
C ILE A 169 26.12 3.20 -4.25
N SER A 170 26.49 3.59 -5.46
CA SER A 170 27.63 4.51 -5.65
C SER A 170 27.28 5.90 -5.07
N LYS A 171 28.31 6.65 -4.63
CA LYS A 171 28.14 8.00 -4.08
C LYS A 171 27.37 8.93 -5.03
N THR A 172 27.65 8.88 -6.32
CA THR A 172 26.96 9.69 -7.33
C THR A 172 25.48 9.32 -7.44
N GLU A 173 25.15 8.05 -7.57
CA GLU A 173 23.76 7.55 -7.58
C GLU A 173 23.04 7.89 -6.28
N TYR A 174 23.71 7.79 -5.14
CA TYR A 174 23.15 8.15 -3.85
C TYR A 174 22.82 9.64 -3.74
N LEU A 175 23.72 10.53 -4.18
CA LEU A 175 23.50 11.97 -4.15
C LEU A 175 22.34 12.39 -5.06
N ASP A 176 22.20 11.76 -6.24
CA ASP A 176 21.03 11.96 -7.11
C ASP A 176 19.72 11.51 -6.42
N ASN A 177 19.75 10.35 -5.74
CA ASN A 177 18.60 9.86 -4.98
C ASN A 177 18.26 10.78 -3.79
N LEU A 178 19.26 11.30 -3.10
CA LEU A 178 19.08 12.26 -2.01
C LEU A 178 18.42 13.56 -2.51
N GLY A 179 18.91 14.12 -3.63
CA GLY A 179 18.33 15.30 -4.26
C GLY A 179 16.86 15.09 -4.65
N LYS A 180 16.55 13.98 -5.34
CA LYS A 180 15.17 13.60 -5.68
C LYS A 180 14.33 13.33 -4.42
N GLY A 181 14.92 12.75 -3.38
CA GLY A 181 14.25 12.50 -2.11
C GLY A 181 13.77 13.79 -1.45
N ILE A 182 14.64 14.79 -1.39
CA ILE A 182 14.32 16.12 -0.86
C ILE A 182 13.24 16.79 -1.72
N GLU A 183 13.38 16.76 -3.05
CA GLU A 183 12.39 17.30 -3.99
C GLU A 183 11.00 16.70 -3.74
N TYR A 184 10.90 15.37 -3.62
CA TYR A 184 9.61 14.69 -3.38
C TYR A 184 9.03 15.01 -2.01
N ILE A 185 9.86 15.19 -0.97
CA ILE A 185 9.39 15.65 0.34
C ILE A 185 8.79 17.04 0.24
N LEU A 186 9.48 17.98 -0.40
CA LEU A 186 9.01 19.35 -0.57
C LEU A 186 7.72 19.42 -1.39
N GLN A 187 7.65 18.70 -2.51
CA GLN A 187 6.41 18.58 -3.31
C GLN A 187 5.27 17.96 -2.48
N GLY A 188 5.58 16.92 -1.70
CA GLY A 188 4.61 16.25 -0.83
C GLY A 188 4.06 17.19 0.25
N LEU A 189 4.90 18.03 0.85
CA LEU A 189 4.48 19.06 1.82
C LEU A 189 3.55 20.10 1.18
N VAL A 190 3.89 20.60 -0.02
CA VAL A 190 3.02 21.52 -0.76
C VAL A 190 1.66 20.88 -1.05
N TYR A 191 1.64 19.64 -1.52
CA TYR A 191 0.40 18.92 -1.83
C TYR A 191 -0.45 18.71 -0.59
N LYS A 192 0.13 18.11 0.46
CA LYS A 192 -0.63 17.71 1.66
C LYS A 192 -0.96 18.89 2.59
N ILE A 193 -0.04 19.85 2.79
CA ILE A 193 -0.23 20.91 3.80
C ILE A 193 -0.90 22.13 3.16
N ILE A 194 -0.54 22.48 1.92
CA ILE A 194 -1.05 23.70 1.30
C ILE A 194 -2.28 23.39 0.42
N LEU A 195 -2.10 22.60 -0.64
CA LEU A 195 -3.18 22.42 -1.63
C LEU A 195 -4.37 21.65 -1.05
N SER A 196 -4.12 20.57 -0.31
CA SER A 196 -5.24 19.81 0.28
C SER A 196 -5.99 20.65 1.32
N GLN A 197 -5.28 21.44 2.15
CA GLN A 197 -5.92 22.28 3.15
C GLN A 197 -6.77 23.40 2.52
N LEU A 198 -6.24 24.09 1.50
CA LEU A 198 -7.02 25.12 0.77
C LEU A 198 -8.30 24.58 0.15
N ILE A 199 -8.26 23.33 -0.37
CA ILE A 199 -9.44 22.68 -0.92
C ILE A 199 -10.38 22.25 0.20
N PHE A 200 -9.86 21.72 1.31
CA PHE A 200 -10.67 21.32 2.48
C PHE A 200 -11.44 22.48 3.07
N ASP A 201 -10.83 23.68 3.17
CA ASP A 201 -11.51 24.88 3.65
C ASP A 201 -12.69 25.25 2.74
N LYS A 202 -12.55 25.07 1.40
CA LYS A 202 -13.67 25.30 0.46
C LYS A 202 -14.75 24.21 0.57
N ILE A 203 -14.37 22.96 0.84
CA ILE A 203 -15.31 21.88 1.09
C ILE A 203 -16.19 22.20 2.31
N ASN A 204 -15.60 22.70 3.41
CA ASN A 204 -16.32 23.07 4.62
C ASN A 204 -17.38 24.16 4.34
N ILE A 205 -16.99 25.21 3.61
CA ILE A 205 -17.93 26.29 3.22
C ILE A 205 -19.12 25.73 2.42
N ILE A 206 -18.86 24.80 1.48
CA ILE A 206 -19.93 24.24 0.63
C ILE A 206 -20.77 23.24 1.39
N SER A 207 -20.21 22.50 2.35
CA SER A 207 -20.96 21.53 3.16
C SER A 207 -21.99 22.21 4.11
N GLU A 208 -21.73 23.47 4.50
CA GLU A 208 -22.65 24.29 5.29
C GLU A 208 -23.72 25.00 4.42
N ALA A 209 -23.53 25.03 3.11
CA ALA A 209 -24.46 25.68 2.19
C ALA A 209 -25.71 24.82 1.90
N THR A 210 -26.75 25.45 1.39
CA THR A 210 -28.00 24.77 1.00
C THR A 210 -27.73 23.63 0.01
N TYR A 211 -28.36 22.47 0.22
CA TYR A 211 -28.29 21.31 -0.68
C TYR A 211 -28.93 21.62 -2.04
N THR A 212 -28.10 22.01 -3.00
CA THR A 212 -28.49 22.18 -4.41
C THR A 212 -27.65 21.24 -5.29
N THR A 213 -28.17 20.87 -6.46
CA THR A 213 -27.42 20.05 -7.43
C THR A 213 -26.07 20.69 -7.77
N LYS A 214 -26.00 22.03 -7.86
CA LYS A 214 -24.78 22.78 -8.11
C LYS A 214 -23.77 22.56 -6.97
N ASN A 215 -24.17 22.78 -5.71
CA ASN A 215 -23.29 22.64 -4.55
C ASN A 215 -22.81 21.20 -4.38
N LEU A 216 -23.68 20.21 -4.61
CA LEU A 216 -23.33 18.80 -4.57
C LEU A 216 -22.28 18.44 -5.65
N THR A 217 -22.46 18.96 -6.88
CA THR A 217 -21.49 18.73 -7.95
C THR A 217 -20.13 19.35 -7.62
N ILE A 218 -20.11 20.59 -7.13
CA ILE A 218 -18.87 21.26 -6.73
C ILE A 218 -18.18 20.48 -5.58
N TYR A 219 -18.94 20.07 -4.56
CA TYR A 219 -18.46 19.25 -3.44
C TYR A 219 -17.79 17.97 -3.95
N MET A 220 -18.42 17.24 -4.85
CA MET A 220 -17.91 15.99 -5.42
C MET A 220 -16.53 16.18 -6.10
N TYR A 221 -16.38 17.23 -6.91
CA TYR A 221 -15.08 17.51 -7.56
C TYR A 221 -14.03 17.98 -6.57
N LEU A 222 -14.39 18.89 -5.66
CA LEU A 222 -13.45 19.36 -4.63
C LEU A 222 -12.98 18.22 -3.74
N TYR A 223 -13.89 17.33 -3.33
CA TYR A 223 -13.54 16.17 -2.51
C TYR A 223 -12.58 15.22 -3.26
N GLY A 224 -12.79 15.01 -4.55
CA GLY A 224 -11.86 14.24 -5.39
C GLY A 224 -10.46 14.86 -5.47
N PHE A 225 -10.36 16.17 -5.64
CA PHE A 225 -9.07 16.88 -5.63
C PHE A 225 -8.43 16.92 -4.25
N TYR A 226 -9.21 17.13 -3.19
CA TYR A 226 -8.74 17.05 -1.81
C TYR A 226 -8.08 15.68 -1.54
N LEU A 227 -8.81 14.61 -1.83
CA LEU A 227 -8.32 13.24 -1.64
C LEU A 227 -7.04 12.97 -2.45
N PHE A 228 -6.97 13.51 -3.68
CA PHE A 228 -5.78 13.40 -4.52
C PHE A 228 -4.58 14.10 -3.88
N PHE A 229 -4.70 15.39 -3.54
CA PHE A 229 -3.56 16.14 -3.01
C PHE A 229 -3.13 15.66 -1.64
N ASP A 230 -4.07 15.27 -0.76
CA ASP A 230 -3.75 14.71 0.54
C ASP A 230 -2.96 13.39 0.40
N PHE A 231 -3.46 12.46 -0.40
CA PHE A 231 -2.83 11.15 -0.52
C PHE A 231 -1.60 11.15 -1.43
N ALA A 232 -1.59 11.93 -2.52
CA ALA A 232 -0.40 12.07 -3.36
C ALA A 232 0.74 12.75 -2.59
N GLY A 233 0.42 13.77 -1.78
CA GLY A 233 1.38 14.44 -0.93
C GLY A 233 2.00 13.48 0.10
N TYR A 234 1.17 12.71 0.81
CA TYR A 234 1.64 11.66 1.71
C TYR A 234 2.54 10.65 1.00
N SER A 235 2.13 10.18 -0.18
CA SER A 235 2.88 9.20 -0.96
C SER A 235 4.22 9.74 -1.44
N LEU A 236 4.28 11.00 -1.89
CA LEU A 236 5.52 11.66 -2.29
C LEU A 236 6.51 11.76 -1.12
N MET A 237 6.04 12.17 0.07
CA MET A 237 6.89 12.20 1.27
C MET A 237 7.42 10.81 1.62
N ALA A 238 6.59 9.77 1.54
CA ALA A 238 7.01 8.40 1.80
C ALA A 238 8.10 7.92 0.82
N VAL A 239 7.93 8.19 -0.48
CA VAL A 239 8.94 7.87 -1.51
C VAL A 239 10.20 8.69 -1.30
N GLY A 240 10.08 10.00 -1.01
CA GLY A 240 11.21 10.88 -0.77
C GLY A 240 12.07 10.42 0.41
N VAL A 241 11.43 10.09 1.54
CA VAL A 241 12.13 9.55 2.71
C VAL A 241 12.77 8.19 2.39
N SER A 242 12.07 7.31 1.67
CA SER A 242 12.65 6.03 1.24
C SER A 242 13.96 6.22 0.46
N LYS A 243 14.01 7.20 -0.45
CA LYS A 243 15.21 7.52 -1.23
C LYS A 243 16.38 8.01 -0.37
N ILE A 244 16.11 8.78 0.70
CA ILE A 244 17.14 9.18 1.67
C ILE A 244 17.76 7.94 2.34
N PHE A 245 16.94 6.93 2.63
CA PHE A 245 17.39 5.66 3.19
C PHE A 245 17.91 4.67 2.14
N GLY A 246 18.05 5.06 0.87
CA GLY A 246 18.60 4.24 -0.21
C GLY A 246 17.64 3.18 -0.76
N ILE A 247 16.33 3.32 -0.53
CA ILE A 247 15.29 2.43 -1.04
C ILE A 247 14.49 3.12 -2.15
N ASP A 248 14.38 2.47 -3.30
CA ASP A 248 13.65 3.01 -4.44
C ASP A 248 12.17 2.56 -4.43
N THR A 249 11.41 3.06 -3.45
CA THR A 249 9.99 2.75 -3.28
C THR A 249 9.17 3.19 -4.51
N PRO A 250 8.18 2.39 -4.99
CA PRO A 250 7.40 2.72 -6.17
C PRO A 250 6.53 3.97 -5.96
N MET A 251 6.27 4.71 -7.05
CA MET A 251 5.34 5.84 -7.04
C MET A 251 3.89 5.37 -6.99
N ASN A 252 3.00 6.15 -6.34
CA ASN A 252 1.56 5.89 -6.30
C ASN A 252 0.75 6.68 -7.35
N PHE A 253 1.27 7.80 -7.82
CA PHE A 253 0.54 8.66 -8.73
C PHE A 253 1.40 9.10 -9.91
N ASN A 254 0.79 9.13 -11.11
CA ASN A 254 1.40 9.65 -12.33
C ASN A 254 0.34 10.41 -13.16
N LYS A 255 0.08 11.68 -12.79
CA LYS A 255 -0.85 12.57 -13.51
C LYS A 255 -2.20 11.88 -13.84
N PRO A 256 -2.95 11.35 -12.86
CA PRO A 256 -4.11 10.48 -13.11
C PRO A 256 -5.26 11.21 -13.87
N PHE A 257 -5.41 12.50 -13.69
CA PHE A 257 -6.44 13.29 -14.38
C PHE A 257 -6.16 13.53 -15.89
N LEU A 258 -4.96 13.16 -16.36
CA LEU A 258 -4.62 13.13 -17.79
C LEU A 258 -4.85 11.75 -18.44
N ALA A 259 -5.57 10.87 -17.75
CA ALA A 259 -5.87 9.53 -18.25
C ALA A 259 -6.82 9.58 -19.47
N LYS A 260 -6.54 8.73 -20.47
CA LYS A 260 -7.33 8.64 -21.72
C LYS A 260 -8.61 7.82 -21.54
N ASP A 261 -8.61 6.88 -20.60
CA ASP A 261 -9.72 6.01 -20.27
C ASP A 261 -9.59 5.48 -18.83
N MET A 262 -10.58 4.74 -18.36
CA MET A 262 -10.61 4.22 -16.98
C MET A 262 -9.46 3.24 -16.69
N LYS A 263 -8.96 2.49 -17.66
CA LYS A 263 -7.83 1.57 -17.49
C LYS A 263 -6.53 2.35 -17.34
N ASP A 264 -6.34 3.42 -18.14
CA ASP A 264 -5.20 4.34 -18.01
C ASP A 264 -5.27 5.12 -16.68
N PHE A 265 -6.48 5.51 -16.21
CA PHE A 265 -6.68 6.14 -14.90
C PHE A 265 -6.15 5.24 -13.78
N TRP A 266 -6.54 3.97 -13.71
CA TRP A 266 -6.08 3.04 -12.68
C TRP A 266 -4.60 2.65 -12.82
N ASN A 267 -3.99 2.83 -13.98
CA ASN A 267 -2.54 2.70 -14.17
C ASN A 267 -1.76 3.94 -13.69
N ARG A 268 -2.46 5.03 -13.31
CA ARG A 268 -1.88 6.30 -12.87
C ARG A 268 -2.31 6.70 -11.47
N TRP A 269 -3.42 6.16 -10.97
CA TRP A 269 -4.00 6.38 -9.65
C TRP A 269 -3.68 5.23 -8.73
N HIS A 270 -3.11 5.54 -7.53
CA HIS A 270 -2.75 4.54 -6.51
C HIS A 270 -2.08 3.31 -7.13
N MET A 271 -1.05 3.56 -7.93
CA MET A 271 -0.43 2.57 -8.82
C MET A 271 0.04 1.32 -8.08
N SER A 272 0.63 1.47 -6.90
CA SER A 272 1.13 0.33 -6.13
C SER A 272 -0.01 -0.63 -5.72
N LEU A 273 -1.16 -0.10 -5.31
CA LEU A 273 -2.36 -0.88 -4.99
C LEU A 273 -2.97 -1.50 -6.26
N SER A 274 -3.15 -0.68 -7.32
CA SER A 274 -3.71 -1.14 -8.59
C SER A 274 -2.90 -2.26 -9.20
N HIS A 275 -1.56 -2.16 -9.18
CA HIS A 275 -0.67 -3.20 -9.65
C HIS A 275 -0.69 -4.43 -8.73
N TRP A 276 -0.82 -4.22 -7.40
CA TRP A 276 -0.96 -5.35 -6.47
C TRP A 276 -2.23 -6.16 -6.78
N PHE A 277 -3.38 -5.49 -6.90
CA PHE A 277 -4.65 -6.14 -7.25
C PHE A 277 -4.62 -6.79 -8.65
N ARG A 278 -3.98 -6.14 -9.63
CA ARG A 278 -3.78 -6.73 -10.96
C ARG A 278 -3.01 -8.04 -10.91
N ASP A 279 -1.88 -8.08 -10.17
CA ASP A 279 -0.94 -9.20 -10.19
C ASP A 279 -1.41 -10.36 -9.31
N PHE A 280 -2.00 -10.06 -8.13
CA PHE A 280 -2.35 -11.07 -7.13
C PHE A 280 -3.82 -11.44 -7.10
N VAL A 281 -4.71 -10.64 -7.67
CA VAL A 281 -6.15 -10.93 -7.74
C VAL A 281 -6.60 -11.12 -9.19
N PHE A 282 -6.58 -10.06 -10.00
CA PHE A 282 -7.13 -10.08 -11.35
C PHE A 282 -6.51 -11.17 -12.23
N SER A 283 -5.17 -11.20 -12.35
CA SER A 283 -4.48 -12.18 -13.21
C SER A 283 -4.73 -13.61 -12.76
N ARG A 284 -4.83 -13.85 -11.44
CA ARG A 284 -5.12 -15.15 -10.85
C ARG A 284 -6.57 -15.61 -11.14
N LEU A 285 -7.53 -14.69 -11.03
CA LEU A 285 -8.92 -14.94 -11.37
C LEU A 285 -9.06 -15.30 -12.86
N VAL A 286 -8.47 -14.49 -13.74
CA VAL A 286 -8.48 -14.74 -15.18
C VAL A 286 -7.90 -16.12 -15.49
N PHE A 287 -6.73 -16.43 -14.95
CA PHE A 287 -6.09 -17.74 -15.18
C PHE A 287 -6.96 -18.90 -14.66
N ALA A 288 -7.53 -18.76 -13.45
CA ALA A 288 -8.39 -19.81 -12.88
C ALA A 288 -9.67 -20.04 -13.71
N MET A 289 -10.31 -18.96 -14.18
CA MET A 289 -11.49 -19.04 -15.03
C MET A 289 -11.18 -19.64 -16.40
N PHE A 290 -10.03 -19.32 -17.00
CA PHE A 290 -9.57 -19.95 -18.23
C PHE A 290 -9.29 -21.44 -18.05
N LYS A 291 -8.57 -21.83 -17.01
CA LYS A 291 -8.26 -23.24 -16.72
C LYS A 291 -9.52 -24.08 -16.53
N LYS A 292 -10.54 -23.50 -15.87
CA LYS A 292 -11.83 -24.17 -15.63
C LYS A 292 -12.82 -24.02 -16.77
N LYS A 293 -12.47 -23.31 -17.86
CA LYS A 293 -13.34 -23.04 -19.01
C LYS A 293 -14.73 -22.48 -18.62
N ILE A 294 -14.76 -21.57 -17.60
CA ILE A 294 -16.02 -21.01 -17.07
C ILE A 294 -16.77 -20.22 -18.14
N PHE A 295 -16.04 -19.45 -18.97
CA PHE A 295 -16.62 -18.67 -20.05
C PHE A 295 -15.97 -19.05 -21.39
N LYS A 296 -16.78 -19.06 -22.48
CA LYS A 296 -16.28 -19.32 -23.84
C LYS A 296 -15.44 -18.15 -24.39
N SER A 297 -15.74 -16.92 -23.97
CA SER A 297 -15.09 -15.71 -24.46
C SER A 297 -14.01 -15.21 -23.49
N SER A 298 -12.82 -14.91 -24.01
CA SER A 298 -11.75 -14.26 -23.26
C SER A 298 -12.17 -12.85 -22.79
N LEU A 299 -12.97 -12.15 -23.60
CA LEU A 299 -13.52 -10.84 -23.24
C LEU A 299 -14.43 -10.93 -22.02
N THR A 300 -15.38 -11.89 -22.02
CA THR A 300 -16.28 -12.11 -20.88
C THR A 300 -15.49 -12.45 -19.61
N THR A 301 -14.47 -13.29 -19.73
CA THR A 301 -13.58 -13.62 -18.61
C THR A 301 -12.91 -12.37 -18.02
N ALA A 302 -12.36 -11.49 -18.89
CA ALA A 302 -11.72 -10.25 -18.44
C ALA A 302 -12.73 -9.29 -17.80
N MET A 303 -13.93 -9.14 -18.38
CA MET A 303 -14.98 -8.25 -17.84
C MET A 303 -15.41 -8.70 -16.44
N VAL A 304 -15.70 -9.97 -16.24
CA VAL A 304 -16.07 -10.52 -14.92
C VAL A 304 -14.92 -10.35 -13.93
N ALA A 305 -13.68 -10.62 -14.36
CA ALA A 305 -12.51 -10.43 -13.49
C ALA A 305 -12.33 -8.96 -13.06
N TYR A 306 -12.58 -7.97 -13.93
CA TYR A 306 -12.57 -6.55 -13.56
C TYR A 306 -13.62 -6.23 -12.49
N ILE A 307 -14.85 -6.70 -12.67
CA ILE A 307 -15.93 -6.44 -11.71
C ILE A 307 -15.57 -7.04 -10.35
N VAL A 308 -15.17 -8.31 -10.30
CA VAL A 308 -14.77 -8.97 -9.04
C VAL A 308 -13.58 -8.28 -8.39
N ASN A 309 -12.53 -7.97 -9.17
CA ASN A 309 -11.31 -7.33 -8.66
C ASN A 309 -11.59 -5.96 -8.03
N MET A 310 -12.36 -5.12 -8.70
CA MET A 310 -12.69 -3.78 -8.20
C MET A 310 -13.66 -3.82 -7.02
N THR A 311 -14.60 -4.77 -7.01
CA THR A 311 -15.49 -4.98 -5.87
C THR A 311 -14.70 -5.39 -4.62
N LEU A 312 -13.74 -6.30 -4.75
CA LEU A 312 -12.84 -6.69 -3.65
C LEU A 312 -11.99 -5.50 -3.18
N MET A 313 -11.51 -4.66 -4.09
CA MET A 313 -10.80 -3.42 -3.75
C MET A 313 -11.71 -2.45 -2.98
N GLY A 314 -12.97 -2.31 -3.38
CA GLY A 314 -13.94 -1.50 -2.65
C GLY A 314 -14.18 -2.02 -1.23
N VAL A 315 -14.45 -3.31 -1.06
CA VAL A 315 -14.64 -3.94 0.26
C VAL A 315 -13.38 -3.81 1.14
N TRP A 316 -12.19 -3.82 0.55
CA TRP A 316 -10.96 -3.58 1.28
C TRP A 316 -10.88 -2.15 1.85
N HIS A 317 -11.40 -1.13 1.16
CA HIS A 317 -11.47 0.23 1.70
C HIS A 317 -12.39 0.33 2.92
N GLY A 318 -13.50 -0.43 2.92
CA GLY A 318 -14.41 -0.50 4.06
C GLY A 318 -15.56 -1.47 3.83
N ILE A 319 -16.00 -2.12 4.93
CA ILE A 319 -17.16 -3.03 4.90
C ILE A 319 -18.44 -2.21 5.08
N ASN A 320 -18.77 -1.39 4.07
CA ASN A 320 -20.03 -0.66 4.01
C ASN A 320 -20.57 -0.61 2.57
N PHE A 321 -21.84 -0.28 2.45
CA PHE A 321 -22.55 -0.27 1.17
C PHE A 321 -21.95 0.71 0.16
N SER A 322 -21.47 1.88 0.61
CA SER A 322 -20.88 2.89 -0.28
C SER A 322 -19.60 2.38 -0.94
N TYR A 323 -18.72 1.68 -0.20
CA TYR A 323 -17.51 1.11 -0.78
C TYR A 323 -17.78 -0.09 -1.68
N LEU A 324 -18.84 -0.87 -1.40
CA LEU A 324 -19.29 -1.92 -2.31
C LEU A 324 -19.76 -1.33 -3.64
N LEU A 325 -20.59 -0.30 -3.61
CA LEU A 325 -21.04 0.42 -4.81
C LEU A 325 -19.88 1.08 -5.56
N TYR A 326 -18.95 1.69 -4.85
CA TYR A 326 -17.72 2.25 -5.43
C TYR A 326 -16.95 1.20 -6.23
N GLY A 327 -16.71 0.03 -5.64
CA GLY A 327 -16.02 -1.06 -6.32
C GLY A 327 -16.77 -1.58 -7.55
N LEU A 328 -18.08 -1.81 -7.42
CA LEU A 328 -18.94 -2.23 -8.53
C LEU A 328 -18.95 -1.22 -9.68
N TYR A 329 -19.11 0.07 -9.38
CA TYR A 329 -19.09 1.16 -10.37
C TYR A 329 -17.80 1.14 -11.20
N HIS A 330 -16.65 1.14 -10.54
CA HIS A 330 -15.36 1.12 -11.24
C HIS A 330 -15.11 -0.20 -12.01
N GLY A 331 -15.57 -1.32 -11.46
CA GLY A 331 -15.49 -2.62 -12.12
C GLY A 331 -16.29 -2.68 -13.42
N ILE A 332 -17.52 -2.16 -13.40
CA ILE A 332 -18.41 -2.08 -14.57
C ILE A 332 -17.81 -1.17 -15.64
N ILE A 333 -17.32 0.02 -15.27
CA ILE A 333 -16.72 0.95 -16.25
C ILE A 333 -15.46 0.34 -16.87
N LEU A 334 -14.62 -0.34 -16.11
CA LEU A 334 -13.45 -1.06 -16.65
C LEU A 334 -13.87 -2.17 -17.62
N ALA A 335 -14.91 -2.94 -17.30
CA ALA A 335 -15.46 -3.96 -18.17
C ALA A 335 -15.99 -3.37 -19.49
N ILE A 336 -16.70 -2.24 -19.44
CA ILE A 336 -17.17 -1.53 -20.64
C ILE A 336 -16.00 -0.99 -21.46
N THR A 337 -14.96 -0.42 -20.79
CA THR A 337 -13.75 0.06 -21.45
C THR A 337 -13.02 -1.06 -22.20
N GLU A 338 -12.92 -2.25 -21.59
CA GLU A 338 -12.29 -3.42 -22.21
C GLU A 338 -13.10 -3.92 -23.42
N LYS A 339 -14.44 -3.89 -23.32
CA LYS A 339 -15.33 -4.25 -24.45
C LYS A 339 -15.12 -3.32 -25.64
N LYS A 340 -15.12 -1.98 -25.42
CA LYS A 340 -14.92 -0.99 -26.48
C LYS A 340 -13.58 -1.08 -27.22
N LYS A 341 -12.54 -1.60 -26.58
CA LYS A 341 -11.22 -1.78 -27.20
C LYS A 341 -11.13 -3.01 -28.10
N LYS A 342 -12.05 -3.94 -27.97
CA LYS A 342 -12.06 -5.20 -28.75
C LYS A 342 -13.13 -5.25 -29.85
N THR A 343 -14.03 -4.27 -29.85
CA THR A 343 -14.94 -3.94 -30.97
C THR A 343 -14.34 -2.84 -31.81
#